data_2015c2f698477d055f4a4dfc8bac87a0
#
_entry.id   2015c2f698477d055f4a4dfc8bac87a0
#
_cell.length_a   1.000
_cell.length_b   1.000
_cell.length_c   1.000
_cell.angle_alpha   90.00
_cell.angle_beta   90.00
_cell.angle_gamma   90.00
#
_symmetry.space_group_name_H-M   'P 1'
#
loop_
_entity.id
_entity.type
_entity.pdbx_description
1 polymer ?
#
loop_
_entity_poly.entity_id
_entity_poly.type
_entity_poly.pdbx_seq_one_letter_code
_entity_poly.pdbx_strand_id
1 'polypeptide(L)'
;MLWFASCWDEESVDFIESFAPPCYKVASASLTDIPLLKKMRATGRPLMLSTGMSTMEEIAAAVDAIGRENLLIAHATSSYPCPPEHLNLNMIRTLKAQYPECVIGYSGHEVGLAPTWAAVTLGAAFVERHITLDRAMWGSDQAASVEIGGLLRLVASIRDIERSMGDGVKRIYEGELAARKKLRRVVSAPALPTN
;
A
#
# COMPACT_ATOMS: atom_id res chain seq x y z
N MET A 1 -8.09 18.55 -2.90
CA MET A 1 -7.60 17.26 -3.40
C MET A 1 -6.32 17.52 -4.18
N LEU A 2 -5.26 16.76 -3.93
CA LEU A 2 -4.06 16.78 -4.76
C LEU A 2 -4.27 15.84 -5.95
N TRP A 3 -3.67 16.17 -7.09
CA TRP A 3 -3.68 15.30 -8.27
C TRP A 3 -2.26 15.17 -8.82
N PHE A 4 -1.98 14.07 -9.46
CA PHE A 4 -0.75 13.79 -10.16
C PHE A 4 -1.02 12.81 -11.31
N ALA A 5 -0.05 12.60 -12.17
CA ALA A 5 -0.22 11.75 -13.35
C ALA A 5 0.92 10.72 -13.47
N SER A 6 0.63 9.64 -14.22
CA SER A 6 1.64 8.75 -14.78
C SER A 6 1.99 9.25 -16.17
N CYS A 7 3.23 9.65 -16.38
CA CYS A 7 3.75 9.97 -17.71
C CYS A 7 4.26 8.70 -18.39
N TRP A 8 4.09 8.60 -19.69
CA TRP A 8 4.49 7.45 -20.50
C TRP A 8 5.62 7.75 -21.49
N ASP A 9 6.08 9.00 -21.50
CA ASP A 9 7.18 9.53 -22.29
C ASP A 9 7.74 10.80 -21.63
N GLU A 10 8.93 11.24 -22.09
CA GLU A 10 9.63 12.37 -21.51
C GLU A 10 8.94 13.71 -21.82
N GLU A 11 8.25 13.84 -22.98
CA GLU A 11 7.51 15.07 -23.34
C GLU A 11 6.32 15.27 -22.40
N SER A 12 5.65 14.19 -22.02
CA SER A 12 4.59 14.21 -21.02
C SER A 12 5.10 14.67 -19.65
N VAL A 13 6.32 14.33 -19.28
CA VAL A 13 6.93 14.84 -18.03
C VAL A 13 7.09 16.35 -18.08
N ASP A 14 7.63 16.89 -19.19
CA ASP A 14 7.79 18.34 -19.37
C ASP A 14 6.44 19.06 -19.36
N PHE A 15 5.43 18.48 -20.00
CA PHE A 15 4.07 19.02 -20.00
C PHE A 15 3.47 19.05 -18.60
N ILE A 16 3.49 17.94 -17.87
CA ILE A 16 2.92 17.83 -16.53
C ILE A 16 3.68 18.71 -15.53
N GLU A 17 4.99 18.90 -15.69
CA GLU A 17 5.81 19.77 -14.81
C GLU A 17 5.30 21.22 -14.84
N SER A 18 4.73 21.69 -15.95
CA SER A 18 4.15 23.03 -16.06
C SER A 18 2.99 23.27 -15.08
N PHE A 19 2.37 22.22 -14.54
CA PHE A 19 1.29 22.27 -13.55
C PHE A 19 1.77 22.10 -12.11
N ALA A 20 3.08 22.00 -11.89
CA ALA A 20 3.70 21.80 -10.59
C ALA A 20 3.08 20.64 -9.76
N PRO A 21 3.06 19.40 -10.28
CA PRO A 21 2.46 18.27 -9.58
C PRO A 21 3.18 17.98 -8.26
N PRO A 22 2.51 17.45 -7.23
CA PRO A 22 3.14 17.13 -5.95
C PRO A 22 4.13 15.96 -6.05
N CYS A 23 3.95 15.07 -7.01
CA CYS A 23 4.79 13.90 -7.27
C CYS A 23 4.52 13.36 -8.67
N TYR A 24 5.33 12.41 -9.12
CA TYR A 24 5.08 11.60 -10.31
C TYR A 24 4.80 10.15 -9.93
N LYS A 25 3.92 9.50 -10.69
CA LYS A 25 3.74 8.06 -10.62
C LYS A 25 4.40 7.39 -11.81
N VAL A 26 5.20 6.37 -11.55
CA VAL A 26 5.69 5.43 -12.55
C VAL A 26 4.72 4.25 -12.58
N ALA A 27 3.97 4.10 -13.67
CA ALA A 27 3.12 2.93 -13.88
C ALA A 27 3.98 1.66 -13.95
N SER A 28 3.41 0.51 -13.56
CA SER A 28 4.12 -0.78 -13.61
C SER A 28 4.74 -1.08 -14.97
N ALA A 29 4.03 -0.72 -16.06
CA ALA A 29 4.51 -0.90 -17.43
C ALA A 29 5.77 -0.09 -17.77
N SER A 30 6.03 1.00 -17.05
CA SER A 30 7.18 1.88 -17.28
C SER A 30 8.34 1.66 -16.31
N LEU A 31 8.26 0.65 -15.41
CA LEU A 31 9.30 0.42 -14.39
C LEU A 31 10.68 0.17 -15.01
N THR A 32 10.76 -0.48 -16.15
CA THR A 32 12.01 -0.79 -16.85
C THR A 32 12.47 0.30 -17.82
N ASP A 33 11.68 1.37 -17.98
CA ASP A 33 12.04 2.52 -18.82
C ASP A 33 12.97 3.49 -18.06
N ILE A 34 14.24 3.11 -17.98
CA ILE A 34 15.24 3.87 -17.23
C ILE A 34 15.41 5.33 -17.73
N PRO A 35 15.37 5.64 -19.02
CA PRO A 35 15.38 7.03 -19.49
C PRO A 35 14.23 7.85 -18.91
N LEU A 36 13.01 7.37 -19.01
CA LEU A 36 11.81 8.02 -18.47
C LEU A 36 11.90 8.20 -16.93
N LEU A 37 12.34 7.16 -16.21
CA LEU A 37 12.55 7.22 -14.77
C LEU A 37 13.53 8.32 -14.38
N LYS A 38 14.66 8.41 -15.07
CA LYS A 38 15.69 9.45 -14.84
C LYS A 38 15.14 10.85 -15.17
N LYS A 39 14.34 10.98 -16.23
CA LYS A 39 13.69 12.24 -16.58
C LYS A 39 12.77 12.71 -15.45
N MET A 40 11.88 11.82 -14.93
CA MET A 40 11.03 12.13 -13.78
C MET A 40 11.85 12.49 -12.54
N ARG A 41 12.93 11.73 -12.25
CA ARG A 41 13.79 12.00 -11.09
C ARG A 41 14.48 13.36 -11.18
N ALA A 42 14.88 13.78 -12.39
CA ALA A 42 15.52 15.08 -12.61
C ALA A 42 14.64 16.29 -12.26
N THR A 43 13.31 16.11 -12.16
CA THR A 43 12.40 17.17 -11.68
C THR A 43 12.58 17.50 -10.20
N GLY A 44 13.24 16.63 -9.42
CA GLY A 44 13.40 16.76 -7.95
C GLY A 44 12.15 16.41 -7.15
N ARG A 45 11.05 16.02 -7.80
CA ARG A 45 9.80 15.67 -7.11
C ARG A 45 9.84 14.24 -6.56
N PRO A 46 9.03 13.94 -5.52
CA PRO A 46 8.82 12.57 -5.07
C PRO A 46 8.33 11.67 -6.21
N LEU A 47 8.81 10.42 -6.24
CA LEU A 47 8.38 9.42 -7.21
C LEU A 47 7.62 8.29 -6.49
N MET A 48 6.54 7.83 -7.10
CA MET A 48 5.81 6.62 -6.71
C MET A 48 6.04 5.55 -7.78
N LEU A 49 6.78 4.50 -7.44
CA LEU A 49 7.13 3.39 -8.33
C LEU A 49 6.18 2.20 -8.10
N SER A 50 5.44 1.78 -9.11
CA SER A 50 4.56 0.60 -9.06
C SER A 50 5.27 -0.62 -9.60
N THR A 51 5.22 -1.79 -8.91
CA THR A 51 6.08 -2.96 -9.14
C THR A 51 5.38 -4.11 -9.88
N GLY A 52 4.20 -3.90 -10.43
CA GLY A 52 3.51 -4.94 -11.20
C GLY A 52 4.32 -5.37 -12.43
N MET A 53 4.17 -6.63 -12.85
CA MET A 53 4.86 -7.24 -14.01
C MET A 53 6.39 -7.26 -13.90
N SER A 54 6.96 -7.08 -12.70
CA SER A 54 8.40 -6.92 -12.53
C SER A 54 8.98 -7.98 -11.59
N THR A 55 10.24 -8.36 -11.85
CA THR A 55 11.04 -9.17 -10.94
C THR A 55 11.73 -8.28 -9.90
N MET A 56 12.31 -8.90 -8.87
CA MET A 56 13.08 -8.15 -7.86
C MET A 56 14.33 -7.50 -8.45
N GLU A 57 14.95 -8.13 -9.46
CA GLU A 57 16.13 -7.61 -10.16
C GLU A 57 15.76 -6.36 -10.98
N GLU A 58 14.61 -6.35 -11.64
CA GLU A 58 14.11 -5.19 -12.37
C GLU A 58 13.76 -4.04 -11.43
N ILE A 59 13.12 -4.34 -10.30
CA ILE A 59 12.84 -3.35 -9.26
C ILE A 59 14.14 -2.75 -8.72
N ALA A 60 15.15 -3.59 -8.44
CA ALA A 60 16.44 -3.12 -7.96
C ALA A 60 17.12 -2.21 -8.99
N ALA A 61 17.15 -2.60 -10.26
CA ALA A 61 17.72 -1.78 -11.33
C ALA A 61 17.02 -0.41 -11.47
N ALA A 62 15.69 -0.38 -11.35
CA ALA A 62 14.92 0.86 -11.36
C ALA A 62 15.27 1.75 -10.16
N VAL A 63 15.30 1.18 -8.95
CA VAL A 63 15.64 1.91 -7.71
C VAL A 63 17.07 2.42 -7.74
N ASP A 64 18.02 1.63 -8.24
CA ASP A 64 19.43 2.05 -8.39
C ASP A 64 19.59 3.21 -9.39
N ALA A 65 18.77 3.20 -10.45
CA ALA A 65 18.79 4.25 -11.47
C ALA A 65 18.27 5.61 -10.98
N ILE A 66 17.30 5.61 -10.05
CA ILE A 66 16.63 6.84 -9.58
C ILE A 66 16.97 7.21 -8.14
N GLY A 67 17.65 6.34 -7.39
CA GLY A 67 17.93 6.53 -5.97
C GLY A 67 16.70 6.37 -5.09
N ARG A 68 16.91 6.37 -3.78
CA ARG A 68 15.89 6.04 -2.77
C ARG A 68 15.28 7.25 -2.09
N GLU A 69 15.88 8.42 -2.28
CA GLU A 69 15.40 9.65 -1.67
C GLU A 69 14.01 10.02 -2.22
N ASN A 70 13.06 10.32 -1.33
CA ASN A 70 11.68 10.66 -1.69
C ASN A 70 11.03 9.64 -2.64
N LEU A 71 11.37 8.35 -2.47
CA LEU A 71 10.83 7.26 -3.26
C LEU A 71 9.76 6.50 -2.47
N LEU A 72 8.58 6.36 -3.08
CA LEU A 72 7.50 5.51 -2.64
C LEU A 72 7.45 4.28 -3.56
N ILE A 73 7.35 3.08 -2.99
CA ILE A 73 7.27 1.82 -3.76
C ILE A 73 5.95 1.14 -3.45
N ALA A 74 5.11 0.95 -4.46
CA ALA A 74 3.85 0.24 -4.35
C ALA A 74 4.01 -1.22 -4.80
N HIS A 75 3.78 -2.17 -3.89
CA HIS A 75 3.55 -3.55 -4.33
C HIS A 75 2.28 -3.63 -5.17
N ALA A 76 2.38 -4.21 -6.35
CA ALA A 76 1.27 -4.38 -7.29
C ALA A 76 1.38 -5.71 -8.05
N THR A 77 0.22 -6.25 -8.45
CA THR A 77 0.11 -7.32 -9.44
C THR A 77 -0.79 -6.83 -10.57
N SER A 78 -0.25 -6.75 -11.79
CA SER A 78 -0.94 -6.16 -12.95
C SER A 78 -1.80 -7.20 -13.66
N SER A 79 -2.85 -7.66 -13.00
CA SER A 79 -3.93 -8.48 -13.52
C SER A 79 -5.25 -7.83 -13.13
N TYR A 80 -6.20 -7.66 -14.05
CA TYR A 80 -7.40 -6.84 -13.89
C TYR A 80 -8.70 -7.60 -14.23
N PRO A 81 -9.42 -8.18 -13.21
CA PRO A 81 -9.09 -8.21 -11.80
C PRO A 81 -8.01 -9.24 -11.46
N CYS A 82 -7.28 -8.99 -10.37
CA CYS A 82 -6.28 -9.92 -9.86
C CYS A 82 -6.93 -10.96 -8.94
N PRO A 83 -6.76 -12.27 -9.18
CA PRO A 83 -7.23 -13.31 -8.28
C PRO A 83 -6.42 -13.28 -6.96
N PRO A 84 -7.06 -13.60 -5.80
CA PRO A 84 -6.42 -13.48 -4.49
C PRO A 84 -5.09 -14.24 -4.36
N GLU A 85 -4.96 -15.41 -4.96
CA GLU A 85 -3.77 -16.25 -4.93
C GLU A 85 -2.55 -15.65 -5.63
N HIS A 86 -2.75 -14.64 -6.50
CA HIS A 86 -1.67 -13.94 -7.20
C HIS A 86 -1.27 -12.61 -6.54
N LEU A 87 -2.00 -12.16 -5.51
CA LEU A 87 -1.73 -10.87 -4.87
C LEU A 87 -0.40 -10.83 -4.12
N ASN A 88 0.04 -11.96 -3.57
CA ASN A 88 1.31 -12.09 -2.82
C ASN A 88 1.58 -10.93 -1.85
N LEU A 89 0.63 -10.62 -0.97
CA LEU A 89 0.71 -9.46 -0.08
C LEU A 89 1.95 -9.46 0.84
N ASN A 90 2.56 -10.64 1.07
CA ASN A 90 3.82 -10.71 1.82
C ASN A 90 4.97 -9.93 1.17
N MET A 91 4.88 -9.62 -0.12
CA MET A 91 5.84 -8.74 -0.80
C MET A 91 5.96 -7.36 -0.16
N ILE A 92 4.91 -6.88 0.52
CA ILE A 92 4.97 -5.62 1.29
C ILE A 92 6.07 -5.72 2.37
N ARG A 93 6.15 -6.85 3.07
CA ARG A 93 7.20 -7.10 4.08
C ARG A 93 8.58 -7.23 3.43
N THR A 94 8.67 -7.94 2.31
CA THR A 94 9.91 -8.10 1.54
C THR A 94 10.45 -6.75 1.10
N LEU A 95 9.61 -5.90 0.49
CA LEU A 95 10.00 -4.56 0.05
C LEU A 95 10.40 -3.67 1.23
N LYS A 96 9.70 -3.73 2.36
CA LYS A 96 10.07 -2.99 3.57
C LYS A 96 11.43 -3.41 4.12
N ALA A 97 11.76 -4.70 4.07
CA ALA A 97 13.05 -5.20 4.49
C ALA A 97 14.19 -4.82 3.52
N GLN A 98 13.89 -4.83 2.21
CA GLN A 98 14.85 -4.52 1.15
C GLN A 98 15.13 -3.01 1.02
N TYR A 99 14.10 -2.19 1.25
CA TYR A 99 14.15 -0.72 1.08
C TYR A 99 13.60 0.00 2.33
N PRO A 100 14.28 -0.13 3.48
CA PRO A 100 13.78 0.40 4.76
C PRO A 100 13.66 1.93 4.79
N GLU A 101 14.39 2.64 3.94
CA GLU A 101 14.35 4.08 3.77
C GLU A 101 13.23 4.57 2.85
N CYS A 102 12.59 3.67 2.08
CA CYS A 102 11.49 4.00 1.18
C CYS A 102 10.13 3.82 1.86
N VAL A 103 9.15 4.59 1.40
CA VAL A 103 7.77 4.41 1.84
C VAL A 103 7.12 3.30 1.02
N ILE A 104 6.75 2.19 1.67
CA ILE A 104 6.15 1.04 0.99
C ILE A 104 4.63 1.11 1.09
N GLY A 105 3.96 0.92 -0.05
CA GLY A 105 2.52 0.92 -0.20
C GLY A 105 1.99 -0.29 -0.97
N TYR A 106 0.71 -0.23 -1.28
CA TYR A 106 -0.01 -1.26 -2.03
C TYR A 106 -0.88 -0.65 -3.13
N SER A 107 -0.75 -1.15 -4.36
CA SER A 107 -1.60 -0.82 -5.49
C SER A 107 -2.40 -2.06 -5.88
N GLY A 108 -3.69 -2.07 -5.52
CA GLY A 108 -4.54 -3.25 -5.58
C GLY A 108 -5.47 -3.27 -6.80
N HIS A 109 -5.51 -4.43 -7.48
CA HIS A 109 -6.36 -4.70 -8.65
C HIS A 109 -7.33 -5.86 -8.41
N GLU A 110 -7.48 -6.28 -7.18
CA GLU A 110 -8.41 -7.32 -6.76
C GLU A 110 -9.87 -6.85 -6.73
N VAL A 111 -10.79 -7.81 -6.78
CA VAL A 111 -12.20 -7.55 -6.49
C VAL A 111 -12.41 -7.49 -4.98
N GLY A 112 -13.15 -6.49 -4.51
CA GLY A 112 -13.46 -6.33 -3.08
C GLY A 112 -12.41 -5.52 -2.33
N LEU A 113 -12.44 -5.55 -0.99
CA LEU A 113 -11.69 -4.65 -0.12
C LEU A 113 -10.76 -5.38 0.86
N ALA A 114 -11.03 -6.66 1.14
CA ALA A 114 -10.34 -7.42 2.16
C ALA A 114 -8.81 -7.50 1.96
N PRO A 115 -8.28 -7.78 0.75
CA PRO A 115 -6.83 -7.79 0.54
C PRO A 115 -6.19 -6.41 0.77
N THR A 116 -6.87 -5.33 0.41
CA THR A 116 -6.38 -3.97 0.67
C THR A 116 -6.27 -3.70 2.19
N TRP A 117 -7.26 -4.12 3.00
CA TRP A 117 -7.17 -4.02 4.46
C TRP A 117 -6.05 -4.87 5.03
N ALA A 118 -5.85 -6.08 4.48
CA ALA A 118 -4.72 -6.93 4.85
C ALA A 118 -3.38 -6.25 4.52
N ALA A 119 -3.25 -5.62 3.36
CA ALA A 119 -2.06 -4.86 2.98
C ALA A 119 -1.72 -3.75 3.99
N VAL A 120 -2.73 -3.02 4.48
CA VAL A 120 -2.56 -2.00 5.53
C VAL A 120 -2.05 -2.64 6.83
N THR A 121 -2.61 -3.78 7.26
CA THR A 121 -2.14 -4.48 8.47
C THR A 121 -0.73 -5.06 8.32
N LEU A 122 -0.30 -5.37 7.09
CA LEU A 122 1.08 -5.76 6.77
C LEU A 122 2.05 -4.57 6.73
N GLY A 123 1.54 -3.36 6.89
CA GLY A 123 2.30 -2.13 7.00
C GLY A 123 2.46 -1.35 5.69
N ALA A 124 1.54 -1.50 4.74
CA ALA A 124 1.44 -0.57 3.63
C ALA A 124 1.09 0.83 4.16
N ALA A 125 1.94 1.82 3.87
CA ALA A 125 1.79 3.19 4.36
C ALA A 125 0.88 4.04 3.46
N PHE A 126 0.63 3.60 2.24
CA PHE A 126 -0.35 4.18 1.33
C PHE A 126 -1.01 3.08 0.51
N VAL A 127 -2.19 3.41 -0.03
CA VAL A 127 -2.99 2.49 -0.85
C VAL A 127 -3.42 3.21 -2.11
N GLU A 128 -3.32 2.53 -3.24
CA GLU A 128 -3.86 2.94 -4.52
C GLU A 128 -4.94 1.95 -4.97
N ARG A 129 -6.07 2.44 -5.44
CA ARG A 129 -7.13 1.64 -6.05
C ARG A 129 -7.74 2.39 -7.23
N HIS A 130 -8.05 1.65 -8.29
CA HIS A 130 -8.94 2.14 -9.35
C HIS A 130 -10.33 2.41 -8.78
N ILE A 131 -10.97 3.50 -9.20
CA ILE A 131 -12.34 3.85 -8.81
C ILE A 131 -13.22 3.98 -10.04
N THR A 132 -14.50 3.66 -9.88
CA THR A 132 -15.51 3.78 -10.92
C THR A 132 -16.85 4.23 -10.36
N LEU A 133 -17.70 4.78 -11.21
CA LEU A 133 -19.11 5.03 -10.87
C LEU A 133 -19.92 3.75 -10.90
N ASP A 134 -19.61 2.83 -11.83
CA ASP A 134 -20.29 1.55 -11.96
C ASP A 134 -19.32 0.53 -12.58
N ARG A 135 -19.13 -0.60 -11.93
CA ARG A 135 -18.25 -1.69 -12.36
C ARG A 135 -18.75 -2.42 -13.61
N ALA A 136 -20.03 -2.27 -13.95
CA ALA A 136 -20.62 -2.85 -15.17
C ALA A 136 -20.39 -1.96 -16.41
N MET A 137 -19.83 -0.75 -16.26
CA MET A 137 -19.50 0.11 -17.39
C MET A 137 -18.43 -0.52 -18.29
N TRP A 138 -18.41 -0.08 -19.54
CA TRP A 138 -17.37 -0.49 -20.49
C TRP A 138 -15.99 0.06 -20.08
N GLY A 139 -14.96 -0.79 -20.14
CA GLY A 139 -13.58 -0.44 -19.84
C GLY A 139 -12.79 -1.62 -19.25
N SER A 140 -11.50 -1.67 -19.51
CA SER A 140 -10.61 -2.77 -19.09
C SER A 140 -10.51 -2.92 -17.56
N ASP A 141 -10.59 -1.79 -16.83
CA ASP A 141 -10.27 -1.73 -15.40
C ASP A 141 -11.51 -1.70 -14.51
N GLN A 142 -12.71 -1.58 -15.10
CA GLN A 142 -13.98 -1.43 -14.37
C GLN A 142 -14.23 -2.56 -13.37
N ALA A 143 -13.98 -3.80 -13.78
CA ALA A 143 -14.20 -4.97 -12.94
C ALA A 143 -13.31 -5.00 -11.67
N ALA A 144 -12.09 -4.45 -11.77
CA ALA A 144 -11.13 -4.32 -10.66
C ALA A 144 -11.30 -3.04 -9.84
N SER A 145 -12.14 -2.11 -10.32
CA SER A 145 -12.33 -0.80 -9.71
C SER A 145 -13.26 -0.86 -8.48
N VAL A 146 -13.12 0.11 -7.60
CA VAL A 146 -13.94 0.29 -6.41
C VAL A 146 -15.00 1.36 -6.70
N GLU A 147 -16.27 1.05 -6.47
CA GLU A 147 -17.36 2.01 -6.54
C GLU A 147 -17.36 2.96 -5.34
N ILE A 148 -18.04 4.10 -5.45
CA ILE A 148 -18.06 5.14 -4.43
C ILE A 148 -18.42 4.61 -3.04
N GLY A 149 -19.46 3.78 -2.92
CA GLY A 149 -19.84 3.17 -1.64
C GLY A 149 -18.77 2.23 -1.06
N GLY A 150 -18.04 1.53 -1.95
CA GLY A 150 -16.87 0.72 -1.60
C GLY A 150 -15.71 1.59 -1.13
N LEU A 151 -15.42 2.70 -1.81
CA LEU A 151 -14.35 3.62 -1.44
C LEU A 151 -14.59 4.24 -0.05
N LEU A 152 -15.80 4.67 0.25
CA LEU A 152 -16.14 5.21 1.57
C LEU A 152 -15.91 4.16 2.67
N ARG A 153 -16.35 2.91 2.45
CA ARG A 153 -16.10 1.81 3.40
C ARG A 153 -14.61 1.47 3.51
N LEU A 154 -13.88 1.48 2.38
CA LEU A 154 -12.44 1.21 2.37
C LEU A 154 -11.71 2.20 3.29
N VAL A 155 -11.95 3.49 3.11
CA VAL A 155 -11.30 4.54 3.90
C VAL A 155 -11.70 4.45 5.37
N ALA A 156 -13.00 4.31 5.68
CA ALA A 156 -13.48 4.20 7.07
C ALA A 156 -12.84 3.01 7.79
N SER A 157 -12.83 1.83 7.15
CA SER A 157 -12.23 0.63 7.74
C SER A 157 -10.70 0.73 7.90
N ILE A 158 -9.98 1.40 6.99
CA ILE A 158 -8.54 1.66 7.15
C ILE A 158 -8.32 2.51 8.42
N ARG A 159 -9.11 3.58 8.62
CA ARG A 159 -8.99 4.41 9.84
C ARG A 159 -9.32 3.64 11.12
N ASP A 160 -10.28 2.71 11.06
CA ASP A 160 -10.58 1.82 12.20
C ASP A 160 -9.43 0.85 12.47
N ILE A 161 -8.83 0.26 11.44
CA ILE A 161 -7.66 -0.61 11.55
C ILE A 161 -6.50 0.17 12.20
N GLU A 162 -6.17 1.36 11.70
CA GLU A 162 -5.09 2.20 12.26
C GLU A 162 -5.28 2.45 13.76
N ARG A 163 -6.50 2.79 14.19
CA ARG A 163 -6.82 2.99 15.62
C ARG A 163 -6.75 1.70 16.43
N SER A 164 -6.98 0.55 15.79
CA SER A 164 -7.03 -0.75 16.45
C SER A 164 -5.65 -1.40 16.64
N MET A 165 -4.63 -0.95 15.90
CA MET A 165 -3.31 -1.57 15.92
C MET A 165 -2.64 -1.51 17.30
N GLY A 166 -2.82 -0.43 18.05
CA GLY A 166 -2.22 -0.27 19.36
C GLY A 166 -0.69 -0.27 19.37
N ASP A 167 -0.10 -0.44 20.54
CA ASP A 167 1.35 -0.44 20.77
C ASP A 167 1.93 -1.84 21.05
N GLY A 168 1.11 -2.89 20.97
CA GLY A 168 1.52 -4.27 21.26
C GLY A 168 1.72 -4.59 22.74
N VAL A 169 1.51 -3.66 23.67
CA VAL A 169 1.66 -3.88 25.10
C VAL A 169 0.34 -4.36 25.69
N LYS A 170 0.34 -5.58 26.28
CA LYS A 170 -0.86 -6.10 26.94
C LYS A 170 -1.11 -5.38 28.26
N ARG A 171 -2.29 -4.79 28.40
CA ARG A 171 -2.77 -4.11 29.61
C ARG A 171 -4.25 -4.40 29.85
N ILE A 172 -4.71 -4.06 31.06
CA ILE A 172 -6.14 -4.11 31.38
C ILE A 172 -6.70 -2.72 31.19
N TYR A 173 -7.64 -2.60 30.30
CA TYR A 173 -8.35 -1.33 30.08
C TYR A 173 -9.49 -1.17 31.10
N GLU A 174 -9.87 0.07 31.39
CA GLU A 174 -10.91 0.41 32.34
C GLU A 174 -12.20 -0.35 32.08
N GLY A 175 -12.63 -0.47 30.84
CA GLY A 175 -13.82 -1.20 30.43
C GLY A 175 -13.80 -2.71 30.75
N GLU A 176 -12.62 -3.30 31.03
CA GLU A 176 -12.48 -4.70 31.41
C GLU A 176 -12.63 -4.95 32.92
N LEU A 177 -12.55 -3.90 33.76
CA LEU A 177 -12.47 -4.05 35.23
C LEU A 177 -13.70 -4.73 35.81
N ALA A 178 -14.90 -4.34 35.35
CA ALA A 178 -16.16 -4.93 35.80
C ALA A 178 -16.27 -6.42 35.41
N ALA A 179 -15.94 -6.74 34.17
CA ALA A 179 -15.91 -8.13 33.68
C ALA A 179 -14.85 -8.96 34.39
N ARG A 180 -13.66 -8.39 34.62
CA ARG A 180 -12.60 -9.05 35.39
C ARG A 180 -13.04 -9.40 36.80
N LYS A 181 -13.69 -8.46 37.53
CA LYS A 181 -14.20 -8.70 38.88
C LYS A 181 -15.26 -9.79 38.91
N LYS A 182 -16.16 -9.83 37.93
CA LYS A 182 -17.31 -10.75 37.88
C LYS A 182 -16.93 -12.15 37.40
N LEU A 183 -16.02 -12.27 36.42
CA LEU A 183 -15.84 -13.50 35.65
C LEU A 183 -14.51 -14.19 35.92
N ARG A 184 -13.50 -13.48 36.43
CA ARG A 184 -12.17 -14.08 36.61
C ARG A 184 -12.18 -15.05 37.79
N ARG A 185 -11.95 -16.33 37.51
CA ARG A 185 -11.65 -17.32 38.52
C ARG A 185 -10.21 -17.10 39.01
N VAL A 186 -10.02 -16.85 40.31
CA VAL A 186 -8.72 -16.78 40.95
C VAL A 186 -8.38 -18.20 41.37
N VAL A 187 -7.38 -18.79 40.73
CA VAL A 187 -6.75 -20.04 41.20
C VAL A 187 -5.42 -19.64 41.85
N SER A 188 -5.22 -19.99 43.12
CA SER A 188 -3.93 -19.77 43.80
C SER A 188 -2.83 -20.45 42.98
N ALA A 189 -1.79 -19.71 42.62
CA ALA A 189 -0.62 -20.33 42.00
C ALA A 189 -0.07 -21.39 42.95
N PRO A 190 0.32 -22.58 42.45
CA PRO A 190 1.03 -23.54 43.30
C PRO A 190 2.28 -22.87 43.86
N ALA A 191 2.53 -23.06 45.17
CA ALA A 191 3.75 -22.54 45.81
C ALA A 191 4.95 -23.07 45.01
N LEU A 192 5.84 -22.17 44.60
CA LEU A 192 7.12 -22.59 44.01
C LEU A 192 7.86 -23.43 45.06
N PRO A 193 8.48 -24.57 44.69
CA PRO A 193 9.27 -25.33 45.62
C PRO A 193 10.41 -24.40 46.10
N THR A 194 10.48 -24.22 47.41
CA THR A 194 11.64 -23.59 48.05
C THR A 194 12.82 -24.55 47.98
N ASN A 195 13.85 -24.19 47.21
CA ASN A 195 15.15 -24.88 47.22
C ASN A 195 15.87 -24.64 48.54
#